data_b1c12c78aa2eaa5f7e23099eb8a60e59
#
_entry.id   b1c12c78aa2eaa5f7e23099eb8a60e59
#
_cell.length_a   1.000
_cell.length_b   1.000
_cell.length_c   1.000
_cell.angle_alpha   90.00
_cell.angle_beta   90.00
_cell.angle_gamma   90.00
#
_symmetry.space_group_name_H-M   'P 1'
#
loop_
_entity.id
_entity.type
_entity.pdbx_description
1 polymer ?
#
loop_
_entity_poly.entity_id
_entity_poly.type
_entity_poly.pdbx_seq_one_letter_code
_entity_poly.pdbx_strand_id
1 'polypeptide(L)'
;MALSLYRPDLEVNNTAQTRLTSQYDNLDQLSSAFKVKHTTQSYQAQFASLYYLRLAKLKKLTQNRSIEKWNEIPGQSQKPKFYSRVLDVDQNQLSYVVGTVYMDMKLKPNVLDDLARNKEAEANGIKHWVAAPQPTEKIYSDNDELCLEDESGRIKLVGPIIANTQLVTGIIIGVLGIEKDPGEFTVLDVCYPGVPPQPSKSASMDSDKSPLVAIVSGLRLGSQVANDALARRMFIDFISGRQGGSADQGLSSRITRLVIAGNCMSPPVAHVDDKKPKRFGQDQASFTSLPSTDFDNFLVELSSYVEIDILPGPDDPAGTLLPQQPFPKAMFKRAHDNFEQGSIVCHTNPTWFSIDETRLLVSSGQTIDDCFKYVRGDSRLGLAVDSLKWRHIAPTAPDTLWCYPFTDKDPFILNECPHIFVNGNQSQFETELVEGPEGQQARVVNLPQFTETSTIAIVNLDTLECQPVTFTTSDGASKADGDDKENDKSGAKVEDDGEDLIPDDDSAGEL
;
A
#
# COMPACT_ATOMS: atom_id res chain seq x y z
N MET A 1 5.71 -0.38 -21.94
CA MET A 1 5.35 -0.43 -23.37
C MET A 1 3.91 0.07 -23.47
N ALA A 2 3.69 1.28 -23.94
CA ALA A 2 2.33 1.79 -24.12
C ALA A 2 1.71 1.11 -25.33
N LEU A 3 0.72 0.25 -25.12
CA LEU A 3 -0.08 -0.35 -26.18
C LEU A 3 -1.09 0.69 -26.67
N SER A 4 -0.84 1.25 -27.86
CA SER A 4 -1.83 2.06 -28.58
C SER A 4 -2.91 1.14 -29.11
N LEU A 5 -4.05 1.08 -28.43
CA LEU A 5 -5.13 0.11 -28.68
C LEU A 5 -6.13 0.54 -29.76
N TYR A 6 -5.86 1.55 -30.58
CA TYR A 6 -6.75 1.89 -31.69
C TYR A 6 -5.99 1.92 -33.01
N ARG A 7 -6.10 0.83 -33.78
CA ARG A 7 -5.79 0.79 -35.21
C ARG A 7 -7.05 0.37 -35.97
N PRO A 8 -7.62 1.23 -36.83
CA PRO A 8 -8.86 0.93 -37.55
C PRO A 8 -8.73 -0.16 -38.60
N ASP A 9 -7.54 -0.68 -38.86
CA ASP A 9 -7.25 -1.62 -39.95
C ASP A 9 -7.05 -3.08 -39.46
N LEU A 10 -7.33 -3.38 -38.20
CA LEU A 10 -7.16 -4.73 -37.66
C LEU A 10 -8.45 -5.53 -37.86
N GLU A 11 -8.35 -6.58 -38.66
CA GLU A 11 -9.41 -7.61 -38.77
C GLU A 11 -9.71 -8.17 -37.40
N VAL A 12 -10.88 -7.83 -36.82
CA VAL A 12 -11.40 -8.43 -35.61
C VAL A 12 -11.74 -9.88 -35.94
N ASN A 13 -10.90 -10.82 -35.52
CA ASN A 13 -11.22 -12.23 -35.58
C ASN A 13 -12.41 -12.52 -34.66
N ASN A 14 -13.58 -12.69 -35.21
CA ASN A 14 -14.85 -12.99 -34.52
C ASN A 14 -14.92 -14.43 -33.95
N THR A 15 -13.81 -15.15 -33.88
CA THR A 15 -13.76 -16.43 -33.17
C THR A 15 -13.61 -16.12 -31.66
N ALA A 16 -14.70 -16.30 -30.93
CA ALA A 16 -14.72 -16.21 -29.50
C ALA A 16 -13.63 -17.14 -28.92
N GLN A 17 -12.52 -16.58 -28.44
CA GLN A 17 -11.51 -17.37 -27.77
C GLN A 17 -12.08 -17.81 -26.42
N THR A 18 -12.01 -19.11 -26.14
CA THR A 18 -12.43 -19.64 -24.84
C THR A 18 -11.47 -19.15 -23.77
N ARG A 19 -11.99 -18.50 -22.73
CA ARG A 19 -11.19 -18.02 -21.59
C ARG A 19 -10.63 -19.22 -20.81
N LEU A 20 -9.39 -19.08 -20.34
CA LEU A 20 -8.79 -20.05 -19.43
C LEU A 20 -9.53 -20.02 -18.07
N THR A 21 -9.61 -21.17 -17.43
CA THR A 21 -10.13 -21.32 -16.07
C THR A 21 -8.98 -21.63 -15.12
N SER A 22 -9.08 -21.20 -13.88
CA SER A 22 -8.09 -21.41 -12.82
C SER A 22 -8.74 -22.04 -11.60
N GLN A 23 -7.94 -22.75 -10.79
CA GLN A 23 -8.37 -23.21 -9.48
C GLN A 23 -8.24 -22.06 -8.46
N TYR A 24 -9.23 -21.90 -7.64
CA TYR A 24 -9.28 -20.86 -6.61
C TYR A 24 -9.38 -21.44 -5.21
N ASP A 25 -8.59 -20.92 -4.27
CA ASP A 25 -8.65 -21.26 -2.85
C ASP A 25 -8.60 -19.98 -1.99
N ASN A 26 -9.55 -19.82 -1.10
CA ASN A 26 -9.63 -18.72 -0.15
C ASN A 26 -8.48 -18.67 0.86
N LEU A 27 -7.66 -19.72 0.96
CA LEU A 27 -6.64 -19.88 2.00
C LEU A 27 -7.18 -19.56 3.39
N ASP A 28 -8.28 -20.24 3.78
CA ASP A 28 -9.03 -19.91 5.01
C ASP A 28 -8.15 -19.89 6.26
N GLN A 29 -7.08 -20.66 6.31
CA GLN A 29 -6.14 -20.65 7.44
C GLN A 29 -5.43 -19.28 7.59
N LEU A 30 -5.12 -18.60 6.50
CA LEU A 30 -4.48 -17.28 6.49
C LEU A 30 -5.52 -16.17 6.50
N SER A 31 -6.50 -16.21 5.60
CA SER A 31 -7.52 -15.16 5.42
C SER A 31 -8.43 -14.99 6.63
N SER A 32 -8.73 -16.07 7.37
CA SER A 32 -9.54 -15.98 8.60
C SER A 32 -8.86 -15.17 9.71
N ALA A 33 -7.55 -14.98 9.65
CA ALA A 33 -6.84 -14.11 10.60
C ALA A 33 -7.34 -12.67 10.54
N PHE A 34 -7.79 -12.21 9.37
CA PHE A 34 -8.30 -10.85 9.14
C PHE A 34 -9.81 -10.71 9.40
N LYS A 35 -10.53 -11.83 9.58
CA LYS A 35 -11.98 -11.77 9.83
C LYS A 35 -12.27 -11.49 11.30
N VAL A 36 -13.06 -10.46 11.58
CA VAL A 36 -13.56 -10.11 12.91
C VAL A 36 -15.01 -10.53 12.99
N LYS A 37 -15.33 -11.45 13.90
CA LYS A 37 -16.70 -11.96 14.08
C LYS A 37 -17.55 -10.92 14.79
N HIS A 38 -18.65 -10.49 14.21
CA HIS A 38 -19.58 -9.51 14.80
C HIS A 38 -20.09 -9.93 16.19
N THR A 39 -20.27 -11.22 16.43
CA THR A 39 -20.78 -11.74 17.70
C THR A 39 -19.80 -11.62 18.87
N THR A 40 -18.50 -11.55 18.59
CA THR A 40 -17.42 -11.46 19.58
C THR A 40 -16.64 -10.15 19.49
N GLN A 41 -17.09 -9.21 18.65
CA GLN A 41 -16.44 -7.93 18.45
C GLN A 41 -16.48 -7.11 19.75
N SER A 42 -15.31 -6.67 20.21
CA SER A 42 -15.16 -5.84 21.39
C SER A 42 -14.05 -4.81 21.16
N TYR A 43 -14.31 -3.58 21.56
CA TYR A 43 -13.36 -2.47 21.52
C TYR A 43 -12.84 -2.07 22.91
N GLN A 44 -13.06 -2.91 23.91
CA GLN A 44 -12.64 -2.66 25.30
C GLN A 44 -11.18 -3.06 25.55
N ALA A 45 -10.59 -3.83 24.64
CA ALA A 45 -9.22 -4.30 24.77
C ALA A 45 -8.22 -3.16 24.52
N GLN A 46 -7.09 -3.23 25.21
CA GLN A 46 -5.95 -2.31 24.98
C GLN A 46 -5.04 -2.84 23.87
N PHE A 47 -4.42 -1.93 23.15
CA PHE A 47 -3.50 -2.27 22.07
C PHE A 47 -2.15 -2.84 22.53
N ALA A 48 -1.82 -2.75 23.82
CA ALA A 48 -0.59 -3.30 24.37
C ALA A 48 -0.40 -4.80 24.05
N SER A 49 -1.49 -5.57 24.00
CA SER A 49 -1.45 -7.00 23.65
C SER A 49 -0.87 -7.24 22.25
N LEU A 50 -1.20 -6.39 21.29
CA LEU A 50 -0.74 -6.49 19.90
C LEU A 50 0.78 -6.33 19.80
N TYR A 51 1.34 -5.33 20.46
CA TYR A 51 2.79 -5.11 20.53
C TYR A 51 3.52 -6.28 21.20
N TYR A 52 2.96 -6.78 22.32
CA TYR A 52 3.54 -7.91 23.03
C TYR A 52 3.57 -9.18 22.15
N LEU A 53 2.46 -9.51 21.48
CA LEU A 53 2.36 -10.68 20.62
C LEU A 53 3.31 -10.60 19.43
N ARG A 54 3.45 -9.40 18.84
CA ARG A 54 4.40 -9.11 17.75
C ARG A 54 5.83 -9.38 18.20
N LEU A 55 6.23 -8.74 19.32
CA LEU A 55 7.57 -8.93 19.88
C LEU A 55 7.82 -10.39 20.21
N ALA A 56 6.93 -11.06 20.96
CA ALA A 56 7.09 -12.45 21.35
C ALA A 56 7.27 -13.39 20.16
N LYS A 57 6.56 -13.15 19.05
CA LYS A 57 6.63 -13.98 17.86
C LYS A 57 7.85 -13.73 17.00
N LEU A 58 8.25 -12.47 16.81
CA LEU A 58 9.34 -12.09 15.91
C LEU A 58 10.70 -12.02 16.60
N LYS A 59 10.77 -11.76 17.93
CA LYS A 59 12.03 -11.65 18.70
C LYS A 59 12.91 -12.89 18.52
N LYS A 60 12.32 -14.09 18.66
CA LYS A 60 13.08 -15.35 18.52
C LYS A 60 13.63 -15.58 17.11
N LEU A 61 12.84 -15.25 16.09
CA LEU A 61 13.27 -15.37 14.68
C LEU A 61 14.41 -14.40 14.38
N THR A 62 14.26 -13.15 14.78
CA THR A 62 15.28 -12.10 14.61
C THR A 62 16.55 -12.46 15.38
N GLN A 63 16.44 -12.99 16.61
CA GLN A 63 17.56 -13.44 17.42
C GLN A 63 18.36 -14.55 16.71
N ASN A 64 17.69 -15.57 16.19
CA ASN A 64 18.35 -16.67 15.49
C ASN A 64 19.13 -16.15 14.28
N ARG A 65 18.53 -15.29 13.47
CA ARG A 65 19.22 -14.67 12.32
C ARG A 65 20.36 -13.74 12.74
N SER A 66 20.21 -13.02 13.85
CA SER A 66 21.27 -12.19 14.40
C SER A 66 22.47 -13.02 14.83
N ILE A 67 22.24 -14.17 15.46
CA ILE A 67 23.29 -15.13 15.82
C ILE A 67 24.02 -15.62 14.56
N GLU A 68 23.27 -16.04 13.53
CA GLU A 68 23.85 -16.49 12.26
C GLU A 68 24.66 -15.38 11.58
N LYS A 69 24.13 -14.16 11.52
CA LYS A 69 24.76 -13.02 10.87
C LYS A 69 26.02 -12.54 11.59
N TRP A 70 26.05 -12.55 12.94
CA TRP A 70 27.11 -11.93 13.75
C TRP A 70 27.96 -12.89 14.54
N ASN A 71 27.77 -14.21 14.40
CA ASN A 71 28.58 -15.20 15.10
C ASN A 71 30.08 -15.17 14.70
N GLU A 72 30.33 -14.82 13.42
CA GLU A 72 31.67 -14.70 12.85
C GLU A 72 31.79 -13.42 12.06
N ILE A 73 32.25 -12.35 12.71
CA ILE A 73 32.53 -11.08 12.04
C ILE A 73 34.02 -11.10 11.60
N PRO A 74 34.30 -11.07 10.29
CA PRO A 74 35.68 -11.05 9.80
C PRO A 74 36.46 -9.86 10.38
N GLY A 75 37.63 -10.15 10.96
CA GLY A 75 38.55 -9.13 11.49
C GLY A 75 38.30 -8.70 12.92
N GLN A 76 37.35 -9.29 13.63
CA GLN A 76 37.13 -9.00 15.05
C GLN A 76 37.64 -10.14 15.94
N SER A 77 38.46 -9.78 16.94
CA SER A 77 39.03 -10.76 17.91
C SER A 77 38.03 -11.18 18.99
N GLN A 78 36.96 -10.40 19.21
CA GLN A 78 35.95 -10.68 20.22
C GLN A 78 34.60 -10.93 19.56
N LYS A 79 33.92 -12.00 19.97
CA LYS A 79 32.55 -12.28 19.55
C LYS A 79 31.60 -11.28 20.23
N PRO A 80 30.61 -10.72 19.47
CA PRO A 80 29.60 -9.89 20.08
C PRO A 80 28.81 -10.64 21.15
N LYS A 81 28.52 -9.98 22.27
CA LYS A 81 27.71 -10.56 23.35
C LYS A 81 26.24 -10.31 23.10
N PHE A 82 25.43 -11.36 23.20
CA PHE A 82 23.98 -11.23 23.16
C PHE A 82 23.42 -10.82 24.51
N TYR A 83 22.52 -9.83 24.51
CA TYR A 83 21.72 -9.46 25.67
C TYR A 83 20.25 -9.72 25.40
N SER A 84 19.57 -10.38 26.34
CA SER A 84 18.15 -10.72 26.24
C SER A 84 17.24 -9.53 26.43
N ARG A 85 17.73 -8.52 27.16
CA ARG A 85 17.02 -7.28 27.49
C ARG A 85 17.82 -6.05 27.10
N VAL A 86 17.12 -5.02 26.67
CA VAL A 86 17.71 -3.75 26.22
C VAL A 86 18.48 -3.05 27.33
N LEU A 87 17.95 -3.06 28.57
CA LEU A 87 18.61 -2.40 29.70
C LEU A 87 19.76 -3.18 30.36
N ASP A 88 20.00 -4.43 29.96
CA ASP A 88 21.09 -5.24 30.50
C ASP A 88 22.41 -5.08 29.70
N VAL A 89 22.44 -4.20 28.70
CA VAL A 89 23.61 -3.98 27.83
C VAL A 89 24.76 -3.36 28.64
N ASP A 90 25.95 -3.97 28.59
CA ASP A 90 27.14 -3.46 29.24
C ASP A 90 27.78 -2.34 28.40
N GLN A 91 28.20 -1.26 29.06
CA GLN A 91 28.88 -0.14 28.40
C GLN A 91 30.24 -0.56 27.79
N ASN A 92 30.57 0.07 26.68
CA ASN A 92 31.82 -0.11 25.94
C ASN A 92 32.11 -1.56 25.49
N GLN A 93 31.09 -2.43 25.48
CA GLN A 93 31.20 -3.80 24.96
C GLN A 93 30.46 -3.92 23.65
N LEU A 94 31.11 -4.59 22.64
CA LEU A 94 30.42 -4.93 21.42
C LEU A 94 29.34 -5.98 21.71
N SER A 95 28.10 -5.62 21.43
CA SER A 95 26.93 -6.40 21.82
C SER A 95 25.84 -6.31 20.77
N TYR A 96 24.87 -7.22 20.87
CA TYR A 96 23.65 -7.12 20.09
C TYR A 96 22.42 -7.45 20.94
N VAL A 97 21.33 -6.79 20.58
CA VAL A 97 20.04 -6.91 21.27
C VAL A 97 18.92 -6.87 20.25
N VAL A 98 17.77 -7.46 20.58
CA VAL A 98 16.58 -7.53 19.71
C VAL A 98 15.40 -6.86 20.42
N GLY A 99 14.75 -5.93 19.74
CA GLY A 99 13.60 -5.21 20.30
C GLY A 99 12.69 -4.63 19.21
N THR A 100 11.70 -3.88 19.66
CA THR A 100 10.77 -3.12 18.83
C THR A 100 11.32 -1.73 18.56
N VAL A 101 11.29 -1.29 17.32
CA VAL A 101 11.60 0.09 16.96
C VAL A 101 10.47 1.00 17.44
N TYR A 102 10.83 2.05 18.15
CA TYR A 102 9.94 3.15 18.51
C TYR A 102 10.55 4.48 18.06
N MET A 103 9.77 5.26 17.35
CA MET A 103 10.16 6.60 16.91
C MET A 103 9.39 7.65 17.71
N ASP A 104 10.12 8.48 18.42
CA ASP A 104 9.57 9.66 19.09
C ASP A 104 9.57 10.83 18.10
N MET A 105 8.40 11.15 17.57
CA MET A 105 8.23 12.04 16.43
C MET A 105 7.42 13.27 16.83
N LYS A 106 8.01 14.46 16.68
CA LYS A 106 7.39 15.73 17.04
C LYS A 106 6.21 16.13 16.17
N LEU A 107 6.21 15.68 14.90
CA LEU A 107 5.14 15.98 13.95
C LEU A 107 4.01 14.94 13.96
N LYS A 108 4.12 13.92 14.81
CA LYS A 108 3.09 12.90 14.94
C LYS A 108 1.79 13.51 15.48
N PRO A 109 0.64 13.23 14.85
CA PRO A 109 -0.66 13.72 15.31
C PRO A 109 -0.92 13.27 16.76
N ASN A 110 -1.24 14.23 17.62
CA ASN A 110 -1.62 13.95 19.00
C ASN A 110 -3.15 14.06 19.12
N VAL A 111 -3.80 12.95 19.42
CA VAL A 111 -5.26 12.87 19.57
C VAL A 111 -5.80 13.87 20.60
N LEU A 112 -5.03 14.15 21.67
CA LEU A 112 -5.44 15.11 22.70
C LEU A 112 -5.40 16.55 22.18
N ASP A 113 -4.42 16.90 21.37
CA ASP A 113 -4.31 18.22 20.75
C ASP A 113 -5.40 18.44 19.71
N ASP A 114 -5.70 17.41 18.94
CA ASP A 114 -6.80 17.45 17.96
C ASP A 114 -8.17 17.57 18.65
N LEU A 115 -8.38 16.87 19.77
CA LEU A 115 -9.58 17.03 20.60
C LEU A 115 -9.67 18.43 21.23
N ALA A 116 -8.55 19.01 21.66
CA ALA A 116 -8.50 20.36 22.20
C ALA A 116 -8.86 21.40 21.13
N ARG A 117 -8.27 21.29 19.93
CA ARG A 117 -8.60 22.15 18.77
C ARG A 117 -10.06 22.04 18.36
N ASN A 118 -10.62 20.82 18.37
CA ASN A 118 -12.03 20.61 18.05
C ASN A 118 -12.95 21.25 19.09
N LYS A 119 -12.62 21.19 20.39
CA LYS A 119 -13.38 21.88 21.45
C LYS A 119 -13.32 23.40 21.32
N GLU A 120 -12.17 23.96 20.95
CA GLU A 120 -12.04 25.40 20.67
C GLU A 120 -12.84 25.80 19.41
N ALA A 121 -12.83 24.98 18.38
CA ALA A 121 -13.63 25.19 17.17
C ALA A 121 -15.14 25.12 17.46
N GLU A 122 -15.59 24.18 18.28
CA GLU A 122 -16.98 24.08 18.74
C GLU A 122 -17.39 25.30 19.59
N ALA A 123 -16.51 25.79 20.47
CA ALA A 123 -16.75 26.98 21.25
C ALA A 123 -16.90 28.24 20.38
N ASN A 124 -16.25 28.27 19.21
CA ASN A 124 -16.33 29.31 18.21
C ASN A 124 -17.48 29.10 17.20
N GLY A 125 -18.39 28.15 17.45
CA GLY A 125 -19.58 27.91 16.63
C GLY A 125 -19.32 27.10 15.34
N ILE A 126 -18.13 26.58 15.16
CA ILE A 126 -17.77 25.71 14.03
C ILE A 126 -18.05 24.26 14.46
N LYS A 127 -19.15 23.70 13.99
CA LYS A 127 -19.45 22.27 14.22
C LYS A 127 -18.57 21.43 13.29
N HIS A 128 -17.44 20.96 13.82
CA HIS A 128 -16.69 19.88 13.19
C HIS A 128 -17.13 18.54 13.77
N TRP A 129 -17.52 17.61 12.91
CA TRP A 129 -17.48 16.19 13.25
C TRP A 129 -16.03 15.85 13.59
N VAL A 130 -15.81 14.93 14.53
CA VAL A 130 -14.46 14.38 14.78
C VAL A 130 -13.99 13.79 13.46
N ALA A 131 -13.35 14.63 12.65
CA ALA A 131 -12.73 14.20 11.43
C ALA A 131 -11.49 13.38 11.79
N ALA A 132 -11.26 12.31 11.06
CA ALA A 132 -9.95 11.68 11.07
C ALA A 132 -8.86 12.76 10.92
N PRO A 133 -7.70 12.60 11.57
CA PRO A 133 -6.59 13.54 11.42
C PRO A 133 -6.37 13.85 9.95
N GLN A 134 -6.17 15.13 9.62
CA GLN A 134 -5.90 15.52 8.22
C GLN A 134 -4.74 14.66 7.71
N PRO A 135 -4.88 14.04 6.54
CA PRO A 135 -3.82 13.21 5.99
C PRO A 135 -2.60 14.07 5.72
N THR A 136 -1.62 13.99 6.60
CA THR A 136 -0.29 14.57 6.38
C THR A 136 0.52 13.55 5.59
N GLU A 137 1.18 14.01 4.54
CA GLU A 137 1.99 13.14 3.68
C GLU A 137 3.20 12.57 4.42
N LYS A 138 3.85 13.39 5.23
CA LYS A 138 5.00 13.03 6.07
C LYS A 138 4.83 13.56 7.49
N ILE A 139 5.18 12.74 8.47
CA ILE A 139 5.30 13.10 9.88
C ILE A 139 6.76 13.06 10.37
N TYR A 140 7.67 12.71 9.47
CA TYR A 140 9.11 12.67 9.71
C TYR A 140 9.70 14.07 9.92
N SER A 141 10.62 14.18 10.87
CA SER A 141 11.42 15.36 11.17
C SER A 141 12.87 14.97 11.45
N ASP A 142 13.83 15.84 11.09
CA ASP A 142 15.26 15.62 11.38
C ASP A 142 15.57 15.59 12.91
N ASN A 143 14.62 15.99 13.74
CA ASN A 143 14.74 15.98 15.20
C ASN A 143 14.08 14.78 15.87
N ASP A 144 13.66 13.80 15.09
CA ASP A 144 13.02 12.60 15.61
C ASP A 144 14.04 11.70 16.29
N GLU A 145 13.65 11.09 17.41
CA GLU A 145 14.49 10.15 18.14
C GLU A 145 14.06 8.71 17.86
N LEU A 146 15.03 7.88 17.52
CA LEU A 146 14.81 6.46 17.28
C LEU A 146 15.27 5.65 18.50
N CYS A 147 14.39 4.83 19.04
CA CYS A 147 14.66 3.98 20.19
C CYS A 147 14.41 2.50 19.86
N LEU A 148 15.12 1.63 20.54
CA LEU A 148 14.79 0.21 20.62
C LEU A 148 14.14 -0.08 21.97
N GLU A 149 13.01 -0.75 21.96
CA GLU A 149 12.18 -1.02 23.13
C GLU A 149 11.93 -2.52 23.32
N ASP A 150 11.95 -2.97 24.54
CA ASP A 150 11.47 -4.29 24.94
C ASP A 150 10.75 -4.22 26.30
N GLU A 151 10.49 -5.37 26.92
CA GLU A 151 9.84 -5.46 28.22
C GLU A 151 10.64 -4.83 29.40
N SER A 152 11.94 -4.57 29.22
CA SER A 152 12.79 -3.95 30.24
C SER A 152 12.79 -2.43 30.17
N GLY A 153 12.69 -1.85 29.00
CA GLY A 153 12.72 -0.40 28.78
C GLY A 153 13.14 0.00 27.38
N ARG A 154 13.76 1.17 27.24
CA ARG A 154 14.18 1.77 25.97
C ARG A 154 15.65 2.17 26.00
N ILE A 155 16.30 2.03 24.84
CA ILE A 155 17.63 2.59 24.58
C ILE A 155 17.59 3.38 23.27
N LYS A 156 18.20 4.55 23.23
CA LYS A 156 18.28 5.39 22.04
C LYS A 156 19.27 4.81 21.04
N LEU A 157 18.86 4.69 19.79
CA LEU A 157 19.71 4.24 18.69
C LEU A 157 20.34 5.43 17.98
N VAL A 158 21.66 5.43 17.86
CA VAL A 158 22.43 6.50 17.22
C VAL A 158 23.43 5.94 16.23
N GLY A 159 23.91 6.78 15.32
CA GLY A 159 24.98 6.43 14.39
C GLY A 159 24.57 6.53 12.92
N PRO A 160 25.55 6.50 12.00
CA PRO A 160 25.32 6.76 10.57
C PRO A 160 24.49 5.67 9.90
N ILE A 161 24.53 4.44 10.39
CA ILE A 161 23.73 3.33 9.82
C ILE A 161 22.25 3.60 10.05
N ILE A 162 21.87 4.03 11.25
CA ILE A 162 20.48 4.34 11.59
C ILE A 162 19.96 5.52 10.76
N ALA A 163 20.76 6.56 10.57
CA ALA A 163 20.39 7.72 9.77
C ALA A 163 20.10 7.40 8.29
N ASN A 164 20.69 6.32 7.77
CA ASN A 164 20.55 5.88 6.37
C ASN A 164 19.63 4.67 6.18
N THR A 165 19.10 4.10 7.28
CA THR A 165 18.22 2.93 7.22
C THR A 165 16.76 3.38 7.35
N GLN A 166 15.91 2.92 6.44
CA GLN A 166 14.47 3.19 6.53
C GLN A 166 13.87 2.28 7.60
N LEU A 167 13.50 2.87 8.74
CA LEU A 167 12.86 2.19 9.84
C LEU A 167 11.53 2.87 10.14
N VAL A 168 10.58 2.09 10.64
CA VAL A 168 9.27 2.59 11.07
C VAL A 168 8.93 2.05 12.46
N THR A 169 8.11 2.76 13.20
CA THR A 169 7.62 2.28 14.50
C THR A 169 6.95 0.91 14.38
N GLY A 170 7.24 0.04 15.34
CA GLY A 170 6.56 -1.25 15.48
C GLY A 170 7.24 -2.43 14.77
N ILE A 171 8.29 -2.23 13.97
CA ILE A 171 9.08 -3.34 13.43
C ILE A 171 9.98 -3.93 14.52
N ILE A 172 10.27 -5.23 14.39
CA ILE A 172 11.20 -5.94 15.27
C ILE A 172 12.54 -6.09 14.55
N ILE A 173 13.60 -5.58 15.16
CA ILE A 173 14.96 -5.66 14.61
C ILE A 173 15.96 -6.13 15.66
N GLY A 174 17.05 -6.74 15.18
CA GLY A 174 18.26 -6.90 15.94
C GLY A 174 19.24 -5.78 15.59
N VAL A 175 19.91 -5.22 16.57
CA VAL A 175 20.96 -4.21 16.38
C VAL A 175 22.26 -4.67 16.99
N LEU A 176 23.35 -4.57 16.21
CA LEU A 176 24.72 -4.77 16.68
C LEU A 176 25.36 -3.41 16.93
N GLY A 177 26.00 -3.22 18.06
CA GLY A 177 26.64 -1.96 18.37
C GLY A 177 27.31 -1.90 19.73
N ILE A 178 27.55 -0.71 20.20
CA ILE A 178 28.24 -0.42 21.47
C ILE A 178 27.49 0.73 22.18
N GLU A 179 27.14 0.55 23.44
CA GLU A 179 26.69 1.62 24.30
C GLU A 179 27.93 2.42 24.77
N LYS A 180 28.17 3.58 24.17
CA LYS A 180 29.29 4.45 24.55
C LYS A 180 28.90 5.38 25.67
N ASP A 181 27.76 6.04 25.54
CA ASP A 181 27.16 6.92 26.53
C ASP A 181 25.93 6.23 27.15
N PRO A 182 25.65 6.38 28.43
CA PRO A 182 24.53 5.73 29.09
C PRO A 182 23.21 6.04 28.39
N GLY A 183 22.50 4.98 27.96
CA GLY A 183 21.23 5.10 27.27
C GLY A 183 21.32 5.39 25.77
N GLU A 184 22.54 5.50 25.17
CA GLU A 184 22.75 5.69 23.74
C GLU A 184 23.55 4.51 23.13
N PHE A 185 22.90 3.78 22.25
CA PHE A 185 23.47 2.63 21.54
C PHE A 185 23.93 3.02 20.14
N THR A 186 25.24 3.07 19.94
CA THR A 186 25.83 3.35 18.62
C THR A 186 25.73 2.10 17.75
N VAL A 187 24.85 2.13 16.76
CA VAL A 187 24.56 0.99 15.88
C VAL A 187 25.61 0.85 14.78
N LEU A 188 26.12 -0.36 14.62
CA LEU A 188 27.10 -0.77 13.62
C LEU A 188 26.49 -1.62 12.51
N ASP A 189 25.40 -2.36 12.80
CA ASP A 189 24.67 -3.17 11.82
C ASP A 189 23.27 -3.49 12.33
N VAL A 190 22.35 -3.78 11.39
CA VAL A 190 20.94 -4.10 11.66
C VAL A 190 20.59 -5.47 11.08
N CYS A 191 19.80 -6.25 11.78
CA CYS A 191 19.28 -7.53 11.34
C CYS A 191 17.75 -7.56 11.42
N TYR A 192 17.12 -8.05 10.37
CA TYR A 192 15.67 -8.23 10.27
C TYR A 192 15.27 -9.69 10.46
N PRO A 193 13.98 -9.99 10.79
CA PRO A 193 13.46 -11.37 10.79
C PRO A 193 13.66 -12.08 9.45
N GLY A 194 13.73 -11.28 8.36
CA GLY A 194 13.94 -11.75 6.99
C GLY A 194 12.69 -12.33 6.34
N VAL A 195 12.77 -12.59 5.04
CA VAL A 195 11.64 -13.11 4.26
C VAL A 195 11.15 -14.44 4.84
N PRO A 196 9.81 -14.62 5.03
CA PRO A 196 9.27 -15.87 5.54
C PRO A 196 9.44 -17.03 4.54
N PRO A 197 9.30 -18.29 4.98
CA PRO A 197 9.31 -19.44 4.08
C PRO A 197 8.16 -19.34 3.07
N GLN A 198 8.42 -19.84 1.86
CA GLN A 198 7.44 -19.83 0.78
C GLN A 198 7.03 -21.26 0.43
N PRO A 199 5.72 -21.56 0.33
CA PRO A 199 5.28 -22.84 -0.19
C PRO A 199 5.75 -23.02 -1.63
N SER A 200 6.16 -24.25 -1.96
CA SER A 200 6.52 -24.59 -3.33
C SER A 200 5.30 -24.54 -4.23
N LYS A 201 5.52 -24.11 -5.46
CA LYS A 201 4.54 -24.06 -6.53
C LYS A 201 4.96 -25.03 -7.62
N SER A 202 3.98 -25.70 -8.23
CA SER A 202 4.22 -26.56 -9.39
C SER A 202 4.65 -25.71 -10.59
N ALA A 203 5.80 -26.03 -11.20
CA ALA A 203 6.25 -25.31 -12.38
C ALA A 203 5.39 -25.69 -13.58
N SER A 204 4.79 -24.69 -14.25
CA SER A 204 4.18 -24.88 -15.57
C SER A 204 5.27 -24.81 -16.63
N MET A 205 5.18 -25.69 -17.65
CA MET A 205 6.20 -25.78 -18.71
C MET A 205 5.89 -24.91 -19.94
N ASP A 206 4.73 -24.25 -20.00
CA ASP A 206 4.28 -23.54 -21.21
C ASP A 206 3.91 -22.08 -20.89
N SER A 207 4.88 -21.17 -21.03
CA SER A 207 4.72 -19.75 -20.70
C SER A 207 3.65 -19.05 -21.56
N ASP A 208 3.42 -19.49 -22.79
CA ASP A 208 2.46 -18.86 -23.71
C ASP A 208 1.00 -19.19 -23.37
N LYS A 209 0.77 -20.19 -22.53
CA LYS A 209 -0.55 -20.61 -22.05
C LYS A 209 -0.76 -20.35 -20.56
N SER A 210 0.20 -19.71 -19.90
CA SER A 210 0.11 -19.43 -18.47
C SER A 210 -1.10 -18.53 -18.16
N PRO A 211 -1.85 -18.85 -17.08
CA PRO A 211 -2.96 -18.03 -16.65
C PRO A 211 -2.46 -16.67 -16.13
N LEU A 212 -3.30 -15.65 -16.34
CA LEU A 212 -3.02 -14.28 -15.94
C LEU A 212 -4.05 -13.80 -14.92
N VAL A 213 -3.62 -12.91 -14.03
CA VAL A 213 -4.52 -12.14 -13.17
C VAL A 213 -4.43 -10.65 -13.52
N ALA A 214 -5.59 -10.01 -13.70
CA ALA A 214 -5.68 -8.58 -13.87
C ALA A 214 -5.94 -7.94 -12.49
N ILE A 215 -5.27 -6.82 -12.19
CA ILE A 215 -5.38 -6.13 -10.91
C ILE A 215 -5.65 -4.65 -11.18
N VAL A 216 -6.66 -4.11 -10.51
CA VAL A 216 -7.03 -2.69 -10.59
C VAL A 216 -7.28 -2.13 -9.19
N SER A 217 -7.04 -0.84 -8.97
CA SER A 217 -7.40 -0.14 -7.73
C SER A 217 -7.90 1.27 -8.04
N GLY A 218 -8.67 1.86 -7.12
CA GLY A 218 -9.10 3.25 -7.25
C GLY A 218 -10.03 3.50 -8.43
N LEU A 219 -11.00 2.62 -8.68
CA LEU A 219 -12.02 2.80 -9.72
C LEU A 219 -12.95 3.97 -9.44
N ARG A 220 -13.21 4.28 -8.16
CA ARG A 220 -14.04 5.38 -7.66
C ARG A 220 -15.34 5.58 -8.47
N LEU A 221 -16.07 4.50 -8.69
CA LEU A 221 -17.32 4.55 -9.46
C LEU A 221 -18.35 5.45 -8.80
N GLY A 222 -19.16 6.16 -9.63
CA GLY A 222 -20.08 7.19 -9.16
C GLY A 222 -19.45 8.58 -9.06
N SER A 223 -18.16 8.74 -9.39
CA SER A 223 -17.57 10.08 -9.58
C SER A 223 -18.08 10.73 -10.87
N GLN A 224 -18.27 12.03 -10.86
CA GLN A 224 -18.77 12.77 -12.05
C GLN A 224 -17.64 13.27 -12.97
N VAL A 225 -16.43 12.70 -12.86
CA VAL A 225 -15.29 13.08 -13.70
C VAL A 225 -15.43 12.46 -15.08
N ALA A 226 -15.64 13.29 -16.09
CA ALA A 226 -15.99 12.84 -17.44
C ALA A 226 -14.91 12.00 -18.15
N ASN A 227 -13.62 12.23 -17.83
CA ASN A 227 -12.50 11.51 -18.49
C ASN A 227 -12.42 10.03 -18.10
N ASP A 228 -12.93 9.67 -16.93
CA ASP A 228 -12.87 8.28 -16.44
C ASP A 228 -13.84 7.34 -17.18
N ALA A 229 -14.92 7.85 -17.75
CA ALA A 229 -15.96 7.05 -18.37
C ALA A 229 -15.44 6.30 -19.60
N LEU A 230 -14.60 6.96 -20.42
CA LEU A 230 -14.04 6.35 -21.63
C LEU A 230 -12.96 5.34 -21.30
N ALA A 231 -12.04 5.67 -20.41
CA ALA A 231 -10.99 4.74 -19.95
C ALA A 231 -11.60 3.49 -19.31
N ARG A 232 -12.65 3.65 -18.48
CA ARG A 232 -13.41 2.53 -17.93
C ARG A 232 -14.08 1.68 -19.01
N ARG A 233 -14.65 2.31 -20.04
CA ARG A 233 -15.25 1.56 -21.14
C ARG A 233 -14.20 0.74 -21.88
N MET A 234 -13.05 1.33 -22.18
CA MET A 234 -11.92 0.65 -22.80
C MET A 234 -11.41 -0.51 -21.92
N PHE A 235 -11.33 -0.32 -20.61
CA PHE A 235 -10.99 -1.39 -19.67
C PHE A 235 -11.99 -2.53 -19.69
N ILE A 236 -13.30 -2.26 -19.65
CA ILE A 236 -14.35 -3.28 -19.74
C ILE A 236 -14.25 -4.04 -21.08
N ASP A 237 -14.08 -3.32 -22.19
CA ASP A 237 -13.98 -3.91 -23.52
C ASP A 237 -12.69 -4.73 -23.69
N PHE A 238 -11.59 -4.32 -23.06
CA PHE A 238 -10.35 -5.11 -22.99
C PHE A 238 -10.55 -6.41 -22.20
N ILE A 239 -11.05 -6.33 -20.95
CA ILE A 239 -11.29 -7.53 -20.13
C ILE A 239 -12.28 -8.49 -20.81
N SER A 240 -13.30 -7.96 -21.48
CA SER A 240 -14.29 -8.79 -22.20
C SER A 240 -13.78 -9.35 -23.54
N GLY A 241 -12.56 -8.96 -23.97
CA GLY A 241 -11.98 -9.38 -25.26
C GLY A 241 -12.62 -8.74 -26.48
N ARG A 242 -13.34 -7.62 -26.31
CA ARG A 242 -14.02 -6.88 -27.38
C ARG A 242 -13.14 -5.83 -28.03
N GLN A 243 -12.01 -5.50 -27.42
CA GLN A 243 -11.09 -4.46 -27.89
C GLN A 243 -9.71 -5.03 -28.16
N GLY A 244 -9.00 -4.39 -29.12
CA GLY A 244 -7.63 -4.74 -29.49
C GLY A 244 -7.53 -5.74 -30.64
N GLY A 245 -6.30 -6.00 -31.06
CA GLY A 245 -5.97 -6.99 -32.08
C GLY A 245 -5.99 -8.43 -31.53
N SER A 246 -5.63 -9.39 -32.38
CA SER A 246 -5.59 -10.82 -32.01
C SER A 246 -4.64 -11.09 -30.82
N ALA A 247 -3.56 -10.32 -30.67
CA ALA A 247 -2.64 -10.42 -29.53
C ALA A 247 -3.30 -9.97 -28.23
N ASP A 248 -4.04 -8.85 -28.23
CA ASP A 248 -4.73 -8.31 -27.07
C ASP A 248 -5.90 -9.21 -26.66
N GLN A 249 -6.62 -9.75 -27.63
CA GLN A 249 -7.68 -10.74 -27.38
C GLN A 249 -7.10 -12.04 -26.81
N GLY A 250 -5.92 -12.48 -27.30
CA GLY A 250 -5.18 -13.61 -26.74
C GLY A 250 -4.76 -13.35 -25.30
N LEU A 251 -4.29 -12.14 -25.00
CA LEU A 251 -3.94 -11.72 -23.63
C LEU A 251 -5.19 -11.72 -22.73
N SER A 252 -6.29 -11.12 -23.19
CA SER A 252 -7.55 -11.06 -22.44
C SER A 252 -8.12 -12.46 -22.16
N SER A 253 -8.04 -13.39 -23.10
CA SER A 253 -8.55 -14.77 -22.92
C SER A 253 -7.78 -15.55 -21.85
N ARG A 254 -6.56 -15.17 -21.53
CA ARG A 254 -5.72 -15.77 -20.49
C ARG A 254 -5.97 -15.17 -19.09
N ILE A 255 -6.64 -14.02 -18.99
CA ILE A 255 -6.99 -13.41 -17.71
C ILE A 255 -8.08 -14.27 -17.07
N THR A 256 -7.74 -15.01 -16.02
CA THR A 256 -8.68 -15.92 -15.34
C THR A 256 -9.48 -15.21 -14.27
N ARG A 257 -8.88 -14.20 -13.60
CA ARG A 257 -9.52 -13.43 -12.51
C ARG A 257 -9.17 -11.95 -12.58
N LEU A 258 -10.09 -11.12 -12.09
CA LEU A 258 -9.92 -9.70 -11.89
C LEU A 258 -9.91 -9.39 -10.39
N VAL A 259 -8.85 -8.77 -9.88
CA VAL A 259 -8.74 -8.32 -8.49
C VAL A 259 -8.94 -6.81 -8.41
N ILE A 260 -9.92 -6.36 -7.64
CA ILE A 260 -10.19 -4.94 -7.38
C ILE A 260 -9.69 -4.60 -5.98
N ALA A 261 -8.53 -3.95 -5.92
CA ALA A 261 -7.77 -3.69 -4.70
C ALA A 261 -8.12 -2.35 -4.03
N GLY A 262 -9.38 -2.17 -3.67
CA GLY A 262 -9.88 -1.04 -2.89
C GLY A 262 -10.20 0.22 -3.68
N ASN A 263 -10.87 1.18 -3.02
CA ASN A 263 -11.43 2.41 -3.58
C ASN A 263 -12.29 2.13 -4.81
N CYS A 264 -13.21 1.20 -4.64
CA CYS A 264 -14.14 0.73 -5.68
C CYS A 264 -15.13 1.83 -6.04
N MET A 265 -15.59 2.57 -5.04
CA MET A 265 -16.63 3.58 -5.13
C MET A 265 -16.08 4.96 -4.76
N SER A 266 -16.67 6.00 -5.33
CA SER A 266 -16.38 7.38 -4.90
C SER A 266 -16.85 7.59 -3.46
N PRO A 267 -16.11 8.39 -2.67
CA PRO A 267 -16.54 8.69 -1.31
C PRO A 267 -17.93 9.34 -1.30
N PRO A 268 -18.76 9.05 -0.28
CA PRO A 268 -20.10 9.57 -0.21
C PRO A 268 -20.07 11.08 -0.03
N VAL A 269 -20.63 11.81 -0.99
CA VAL A 269 -20.80 13.28 -0.90
C VAL A 269 -22.07 13.56 -0.07
N ALA A 270 -21.90 14.22 1.06
CA ALA A 270 -23.03 14.71 1.84
C ALA A 270 -23.67 15.89 1.09
N HIS A 271 -24.89 15.73 0.62
CA HIS A 271 -25.69 16.85 0.12
C HIS A 271 -26.20 17.65 1.33
N VAL A 272 -25.54 18.76 1.62
CA VAL A 272 -26.07 19.75 2.55
C VAL A 272 -27.13 20.56 1.80
N ASP A 273 -28.39 20.28 2.07
CA ASP A 273 -29.51 21.10 1.53
C ASP A 273 -29.57 22.40 2.35
N ASP A 274 -28.81 23.43 1.94
CA ASP A 274 -28.66 24.72 2.63
C ASP A 274 -29.96 25.55 2.66
N LYS A 275 -31.02 25.10 1.98
CA LYS A 275 -32.26 25.85 1.80
C LYS A 275 -33.38 25.53 2.79
N LYS A 276 -33.21 24.53 3.66
CA LYS A 276 -34.24 24.19 4.64
C LYS A 276 -33.83 24.57 6.06
N PRO A 277 -34.72 25.17 6.85
CA PRO A 277 -34.44 25.49 8.24
C PRO A 277 -34.19 24.19 9.01
N LYS A 278 -32.95 24.03 9.55
CA LYS A 278 -32.54 22.88 10.30
C LYS A 278 -33.37 22.73 11.58
N ARG A 279 -34.17 21.70 11.69
CA ARG A 279 -34.84 21.32 12.96
C ARG A 279 -33.87 20.51 13.78
N PHE A 280 -33.83 20.79 15.07
CA PHE A 280 -33.02 20.06 16.05
C PHE A 280 -33.27 18.52 15.94
N GLY A 281 -32.22 17.73 15.70
CA GLY A 281 -32.31 16.28 15.57
C GLY A 281 -32.59 15.75 14.14
N GLN A 282 -32.63 16.57 13.11
CA GLN A 282 -32.81 16.19 11.70
C GLN A 282 -31.59 16.47 10.81
N ASP A 283 -30.37 16.38 11.34
CA ASP A 283 -29.17 16.37 10.51
C ASP A 283 -29.04 14.99 9.83
N GLN A 284 -29.98 14.65 8.96
CA GLN A 284 -29.79 13.54 8.03
C GLN A 284 -28.99 14.06 6.84
N ALA A 285 -27.69 13.82 6.86
CA ALA A 285 -26.91 13.87 5.63
C ALA A 285 -27.52 12.84 4.66
N SER A 286 -28.13 13.31 3.57
CA SER A 286 -28.62 12.41 2.54
C SER A 286 -27.44 11.93 1.72
N PHE A 287 -27.06 10.67 1.88
CA PHE A 287 -26.06 10.03 1.03
C PHE A 287 -26.74 9.52 -0.25
N THR A 288 -26.09 9.74 -1.38
CA THR A 288 -26.53 9.16 -2.65
C THR A 288 -26.15 7.69 -2.72
N SER A 289 -27.03 6.84 -3.23
CA SER A 289 -26.73 5.44 -3.53
C SER A 289 -26.08 5.24 -4.90
N LEU A 290 -25.82 6.32 -5.63
CA LEU A 290 -25.29 6.27 -6.99
C LEU A 290 -23.98 5.49 -7.09
N PRO A 291 -22.95 5.70 -6.23
CA PRO A 291 -21.70 4.96 -6.32
C PRO A 291 -21.87 3.44 -6.21
N SER A 292 -22.69 2.99 -5.25
CA SER A 292 -22.94 1.55 -5.08
C SER A 292 -23.77 0.96 -6.23
N THR A 293 -24.69 1.71 -6.80
CA THR A 293 -25.49 1.28 -7.95
C THR A 293 -24.62 1.19 -9.21
N ASP A 294 -23.74 2.16 -9.43
CA ASP A 294 -22.81 2.16 -10.58
C ASP A 294 -21.81 1.01 -10.46
N PHE A 295 -21.32 0.74 -9.26
CA PHE A 295 -20.43 -0.39 -9.03
C PHE A 295 -21.15 -1.74 -9.19
N ASP A 296 -22.38 -1.89 -8.73
CA ASP A 296 -23.21 -3.10 -8.97
C ASP A 296 -23.42 -3.34 -10.47
N ASN A 297 -23.72 -2.27 -11.25
CA ASN A 297 -23.83 -2.37 -12.70
C ASN A 297 -22.52 -2.78 -13.39
N PHE A 298 -21.38 -2.21 -12.94
CA PHE A 298 -20.06 -2.57 -13.42
C PHE A 298 -19.72 -4.04 -13.16
N LEU A 299 -20.04 -4.54 -11.97
CA LEU A 299 -19.88 -5.96 -11.62
C LEU A 299 -20.74 -6.86 -12.46
N VAL A 300 -22.01 -6.50 -12.72
CA VAL A 300 -22.93 -7.24 -13.62
C VAL A 300 -22.33 -7.38 -15.00
N GLU A 301 -21.76 -6.31 -15.55
CA GLU A 301 -21.17 -6.34 -16.89
C GLU A 301 -19.93 -7.24 -16.97
N LEU A 302 -19.01 -7.12 -16.00
CA LEU A 302 -17.73 -7.86 -16.03
C LEU A 302 -17.83 -9.32 -15.59
N SER A 303 -18.66 -9.63 -14.61
CA SER A 303 -18.79 -11.00 -14.09
C SER A 303 -19.33 -12.01 -15.09
N SER A 304 -19.90 -11.52 -16.23
CA SER A 304 -20.22 -12.36 -17.39
C SER A 304 -18.99 -12.93 -18.11
N TYR A 305 -17.81 -12.32 -17.89
CA TYR A 305 -16.58 -12.63 -18.63
C TYR A 305 -15.47 -13.15 -17.75
N VAL A 306 -15.35 -12.66 -16.52
CA VAL A 306 -14.23 -12.97 -15.62
C VAL A 306 -14.73 -13.07 -14.19
N GLU A 307 -14.12 -13.94 -13.40
CA GLU A 307 -14.35 -14.02 -11.95
C GLU A 307 -13.67 -12.84 -11.24
N ILE A 308 -14.32 -12.29 -10.21
CA ILE A 308 -13.93 -11.01 -9.58
C ILE A 308 -13.71 -11.18 -8.07
N ASP A 309 -12.54 -10.72 -7.62
CA ASP A 309 -12.20 -10.58 -6.20
C ASP A 309 -12.22 -9.10 -5.82
N ILE A 310 -12.92 -8.74 -4.73
CA ILE A 310 -13.13 -7.35 -4.34
C ILE A 310 -12.67 -7.13 -2.91
N LEU A 311 -11.83 -6.12 -2.69
CA LEU A 311 -11.44 -5.65 -1.36
C LEU A 311 -11.98 -4.22 -1.15
N PRO A 312 -12.39 -3.86 0.07
CA PRO A 312 -12.67 -2.45 0.40
C PRO A 312 -11.38 -1.64 0.51
N GLY A 313 -11.46 -0.34 0.26
CA GLY A 313 -10.41 0.64 0.46
C GLY A 313 -10.79 1.73 1.46
N PRO A 314 -9.89 2.72 1.69
CA PRO A 314 -10.12 3.79 2.67
C PRO A 314 -11.34 4.66 2.34
N ASP A 315 -11.65 4.87 1.05
CA ASP A 315 -12.75 5.73 0.60
C ASP A 315 -14.07 4.96 0.44
N ASP A 316 -14.04 3.64 0.51
CA ASP A 316 -15.21 2.80 0.34
C ASP A 316 -16.11 2.81 1.60
N PRO A 317 -17.43 2.55 1.45
CA PRO A 317 -18.35 2.45 2.57
C PRO A 317 -18.13 1.17 3.39
N ALA A 318 -16.95 1.06 3.97
CA ALA A 318 -16.50 -0.01 4.86
C ALA A 318 -15.99 0.57 6.17
N GLY A 319 -15.64 -0.28 7.13
CA GLY A 319 -15.04 0.17 8.39
C GLY A 319 -13.67 0.82 8.15
N THR A 320 -13.32 1.84 8.93
CA THR A 320 -12.03 2.53 8.84
C THR A 320 -10.88 1.75 9.48
N LEU A 321 -11.20 0.86 10.41
CA LEU A 321 -10.21 0.05 11.13
C LEU A 321 -9.73 -1.13 10.29
N LEU A 322 -8.42 -1.34 10.24
CA LEU A 322 -7.87 -2.56 9.66
C LEU A 322 -7.93 -3.75 10.63
N PRO A 323 -8.20 -4.96 10.16
CA PRO A 323 -8.61 -5.32 8.79
C PRO A 323 -10.02 -4.82 8.48
N GLN A 324 -10.20 -4.17 7.32
CA GLN A 324 -11.54 -3.83 6.86
C GLN A 324 -12.29 -5.11 6.53
N GLN A 325 -13.56 -5.17 6.91
CA GLN A 325 -14.38 -6.36 6.69
C GLN A 325 -15.00 -6.35 5.29
N PRO A 326 -15.33 -7.53 4.73
CA PRO A 326 -15.88 -7.64 3.39
C PRO A 326 -17.16 -6.82 3.21
N PHE A 327 -17.39 -6.34 2.00
CA PHE A 327 -18.68 -5.75 1.65
C PHE A 327 -19.82 -6.75 1.87
N PRO A 328 -20.95 -6.32 2.45
CA PRO A 328 -22.13 -7.17 2.56
C PRO A 328 -22.66 -7.51 1.16
N LYS A 329 -23.00 -8.77 0.91
CA LYS A 329 -23.55 -9.22 -0.38
C LYS A 329 -24.79 -8.43 -0.82
N ALA A 330 -25.59 -7.96 0.15
CA ALA A 330 -26.77 -7.14 -0.12
C ALA A 330 -26.46 -5.79 -0.79
N MET A 331 -25.20 -5.32 -0.73
CA MET A 331 -24.79 -4.06 -1.37
C MET A 331 -24.76 -4.19 -2.91
N PHE A 332 -24.43 -5.38 -3.42
CA PHE A 332 -24.32 -5.66 -4.86
C PHE A 332 -25.31 -6.76 -5.24
N LYS A 333 -26.58 -6.50 -4.98
CA LYS A 333 -27.64 -7.50 -5.12
C LYS A 333 -27.80 -7.98 -6.55
N ARG A 334 -27.76 -7.08 -7.54
CA ARG A 334 -27.95 -7.43 -8.96
C ARG A 334 -26.83 -8.34 -9.46
N ALA A 335 -25.59 -8.03 -9.07
CA ALA A 335 -24.45 -8.85 -9.44
C ALA A 335 -24.50 -10.23 -8.79
N HIS A 336 -24.86 -10.31 -7.50
CA HIS A 336 -24.99 -11.60 -6.80
C HIS A 336 -26.21 -12.44 -7.22
N ASP A 337 -27.31 -11.80 -7.63
CA ASP A 337 -28.51 -12.52 -8.07
C ASP A 337 -28.35 -13.07 -9.52
N ASN A 338 -27.51 -12.44 -10.35
CA ASN A 338 -27.35 -12.80 -11.76
C ASN A 338 -26.28 -13.85 -12.04
N PHE A 339 -25.38 -14.12 -11.10
CA PHE A 339 -24.20 -14.97 -11.34
C PHE A 339 -24.09 -16.10 -10.32
N GLU A 340 -23.42 -17.17 -10.74
CA GLU A 340 -23.17 -18.34 -9.89
C GLU A 340 -22.40 -17.99 -8.63
N GLN A 341 -22.60 -18.78 -7.60
CA GLN A 341 -21.92 -18.61 -6.33
C GLN A 341 -20.41 -18.83 -6.54
N GLY A 342 -19.61 -17.79 -6.32
CA GLY A 342 -18.15 -17.82 -6.48
C GLY A 342 -17.62 -16.94 -7.62
N SER A 343 -18.47 -16.48 -8.54
CA SER A 343 -18.04 -15.54 -9.59
C SER A 343 -17.61 -14.19 -9.04
N ILE A 344 -18.18 -13.77 -7.91
CA ILE A 344 -17.82 -12.53 -7.21
C ILE A 344 -17.55 -12.87 -5.75
N VAL A 345 -16.32 -12.59 -5.29
CA VAL A 345 -15.89 -12.83 -3.93
C VAL A 345 -15.51 -11.50 -3.27
N CYS A 346 -16.18 -11.18 -2.15
CA CYS A 346 -15.82 -10.02 -1.35
C CYS A 346 -14.91 -10.45 -0.20
N HIS A 347 -13.75 -9.79 -0.10
CA HIS A 347 -12.69 -10.09 0.83
C HIS A 347 -12.53 -9.02 1.91
N THR A 348 -11.79 -9.36 2.95
CA THR A 348 -11.22 -8.39 3.89
C THR A 348 -10.10 -7.59 3.21
N ASN A 349 -9.75 -6.45 3.76
CA ASN A 349 -8.54 -5.72 3.42
C ASN A 349 -7.65 -5.60 4.67
N PRO A 350 -6.45 -6.20 4.66
CA PRO A 350 -5.88 -7.06 3.62
C PRO A 350 -6.51 -8.46 3.55
N THR A 351 -6.11 -9.25 2.52
CA THR A 351 -6.58 -10.62 2.33
C THR A 351 -5.53 -11.52 1.71
N TRP A 352 -5.71 -12.84 1.94
CA TRP A 352 -4.98 -13.92 1.29
C TRP A 352 -5.92 -14.79 0.47
N PHE A 353 -5.50 -15.19 -0.72
CA PHE A 353 -6.12 -16.24 -1.53
C PHE A 353 -5.09 -16.81 -2.49
N SER A 354 -5.39 -17.91 -3.16
CA SER A 354 -4.53 -18.45 -4.22
C SER A 354 -5.30 -18.72 -5.51
N ILE A 355 -4.58 -18.57 -6.60
CA ILE A 355 -5.03 -18.91 -7.94
C ILE A 355 -3.97 -19.85 -8.53
N ASP A 356 -4.35 -21.10 -8.88
CA ASP A 356 -3.44 -22.12 -9.39
C ASP A 356 -2.16 -22.26 -8.53
N GLU A 357 -2.32 -22.46 -7.22
CA GLU A 357 -1.25 -22.56 -6.22
C GLU A 357 -0.44 -21.26 -6.01
N THR A 358 -0.58 -20.25 -6.86
CA THR A 358 0.06 -18.95 -6.70
C THR A 358 -0.67 -18.16 -5.60
N ARG A 359 0.01 -17.93 -4.46
CA ARG A 359 -0.54 -17.25 -3.30
C ARG A 359 -0.42 -15.74 -3.45
N LEU A 360 -1.55 -15.06 -3.33
CA LEU A 360 -1.64 -13.60 -3.38
C LEU A 360 -1.92 -13.06 -1.98
N LEU A 361 -1.17 -12.03 -1.60
CA LEU A 361 -1.49 -11.12 -0.50
C LEU A 361 -1.87 -9.78 -1.11
N VAL A 362 -3.09 -9.35 -0.89
CA VAL A 362 -3.61 -8.12 -1.49
C VAL A 362 -4.01 -7.14 -0.39
N SER A 363 -3.57 -5.91 -0.53
CA SER A 363 -3.91 -4.76 0.32
C SER A 363 -4.38 -3.60 -0.55
N SER A 364 -5.27 -2.77 -0.03
CA SER A 364 -5.68 -1.53 -0.72
C SER A 364 -4.70 -0.36 -0.50
N GLY A 365 -3.54 -0.59 0.13
CA GLY A 365 -2.39 0.31 0.18
C GLY A 365 -2.23 1.13 1.45
N GLN A 366 -3.25 1.22 2.34
CA GLN A 366 -3.14 2.03 3.58
C GLN A 366 -1.91 1.69 4.43
N THR A 367 -1.48 0.43 4.41
CA THR A 367 -0.32 -0.04 5.19
C THR A 367 0.97 0.59 4.70
N ILE A 368 1.14 0.73 3.40
CA ILE A 368 2.32 1.37 2.79
C ILE A 368 2.22 2.90 2.92
N ASP A 369 1.03 3.47 2.72
CA ASP A 369 0.80 4.90 2.88
C ASP A 369 1.13 5.37 4.30
N ASP A 370 0.80 4.55 5.31
CA ASP A 370 1.09 4.91 6.69
C ASP A 370 2.58 4.74 7.02
N CYS A 371 3.24 3.67 6.57
CA CYS A 371 4.70 3.53 6.68
C CYS A 371 5.47 4.67 6.00
N PHE A 372 4.96 5.14 4.85
CA PHE A 372 5.57 6.23 4.09
C PHE A 372 5.65 7.55 4.89
N LYS A 373 4.73 7.78 5.82
CA LYS A 373 4.75 8.97 6.70
C LYS A 373 5.98 9.02 7.62
N TYR A 374 6.53 7.86 7.99
CA TYR A 374 7.61 7.72 8.97
C TYR A 374 9.00 7.87 8.36
N VAL A 375 9.15 7.73 7.06
CA VAL A 375 10.46 7.66 6.42
C VAL A 375 10.79 8.92 5.63
N ARG A 376 12.09 9.22 5.55
CA ARG A 376 12.61 10.35 4.76
C ARG A 376 12.53 10.08 3.25
N GLY A 377 12.76 8.81 2.85
CA GLY A 377 12.80 8.40 1.46
C GLY A 377 11.44 8.45 0.77
N ASP A 378 11.44 8.43 -0.56
CA ASP A 378 10.23 8.55 -1.38
C ASP A 378 9.83 7.23 -2.07
N SER A 379 10.55 6.14 -1.81
CA SER A 379 10.26 4.83 -2.40
C SER A 379 9.18 4.07 -1.64
N ARG A 380 7.96 4.06 -2.15
CA ARG A 380 6.86 3.23 -1.64
C ARG A 380 7.07 1.75 -1.95
N LEU A 381 7.70 1.46 -3.11
CA LEU A 381 8.07 0.10 -3.49
C LEU A 381 9.10 -0.48 -2.49
N GLY A 382 10.12 0.30 -2.12
CA GLY A 382 11.10 -0.11 -1.12
C GLY A 382 10.46 -0.49 0.22
N LEU A 383 9.45 0.27 0.69
CA LEU A 383 8.70 -0.05 1.91
C LEU A 383 7.89 -1.35 1.79
N ALA A 384 7.29 -1.60 0.63
CA ALA A 384 6.57 -2.84 0.38
C ALA A 384 7.53 -4.05 0.38
N VAL A 385 8.70 -3.92 -0.23
CA VAL A 385 9.77 -4.93 -0.18
C VAL A 385 10.28 -5.15 1.25
N ASP A 386 10.49 -4.08 2.00
CA ASP A 386 10.95 -4.15 3.39
C ASP A 386 9.90 -4.78 4.33
N SER A 387 8.60 -4.61 4.04
CA SER A 387 7.52 -5.29 4.78
C SER A 387 7.66 -6.81 4.76
N LEU A 388 8.15 -7.40 3.66
CA LEU A 388 8.47 -8.83 3.58
C LEU A 388 9.65 -9.20 4.46
N LYS A 389 10.71 -8.36 4.51
CA LYS A 389 11.90 -8.55 5.36
C LYS A 389 11.59 -8.37 6.83
N TRP A 390 10.69 -7.42 7.18
CA TRP A 390 10.20 -7.19 8.54
C TRP A 390 9.23 -8.28 8.98
N ARG A 391 8.72 -9.10 8.07
CA ARG A 391 7.63 -10.06 8.28
C ARG A 391 6.37 -9.41 8.85
N HIS A 392 6.10 -8.17 8.46
CA HIS A 392 4.96 -7.42 8.99
C HIS A 392 4.44 -6.41 7.98
N ILE A 393 3.17 -6.53 7.58
CA ILE A 393 2.58 -5.66 6.55
C ILE A 393 2.02 -4.34 7.08
N ALA A 394 1.79 -4.22 8.38
CA ALA A 394 1.22 -3.02 9.01
C ALA A 394 1.95 -2.70 10.33
N PRO A 395 3.28 -2.46 10.32
CA PRO A 395 4.05 -2.30 11.54
C PRO A 395 3.63 -1.07 12.36
N THR A 396 3.20 0.00 11.70
CA THR A 396 2.73 1.24 12.35
C THR A 396 1.36 1.13 13.01
N ALA A 397 0.66 0.00 12.80
CA ALA A 397 -0.54 -0.31 13.57
C ALA A 397 -0.15 -0.82 14.97
N PRO A 398 -0.81 -0.37 16.03
CA PRO A 398 -1.96 0.56 16.12
C PRO A 398 -1.60 2.03 16.29
N ASP A 399 -0.35 2.42 16.11
CA ASP A 399 0.16 3.74 16.48
C ASP A 399 -0.48 4.87 15.66
N THR A 400 -0.25 4.91 14.34
CA THR A 400 -0.87 5.87 13.43
C THR A 400 -1.87 5.20 12.47
N LEU A 401 -1.71 3.92 12.22
CA LEU A 401 -2.63 3.12 11.40
C LEU A 401 -3.69 2.44 12.29
N TRP A 402 -4.91 2.89 12.18
CA TRP A 402 -6.00 2.38 13.01
C TRP A 402 -6.32 0.92 12.71
N CYS A 403 -6.35 0.11 13.75
CA CYS A 403 -6.68 -1.30 13.62
C CYS A 403 -7.61 -1.80 14.74
N TYR A 404 -8.20 -2.97 14.55
CA TYR A 404 -8.97 -3.66 15.56
C TYR A 404 -8.05 -4.11 16.71
N PRO A 405 -8.44 -3.95 18.00
CA PRO A 405 -7.61 -4.30 19.15
C PRO A 405 -7.60 -5.82 19.40
N PHE A 406 -6.82 -6.55 18.62
CA PHE A 406 -6.65 -7.99 18.82
C PHE A 406 -5.93 -8.30 20.14
N THR A 407 -6.40 -9.33 20.84
CA THR A 407 -5.84 -9.76 22.13
C THR A 407 -5.11 -11.10 22.06
N ASP A 408 -5.39 -11.90 21.05
CA ASP A 408 -4.94 -13.27 20.88
C ASP A 408 -3.95 -13.47 19.72
N LYS A 409 -3.88 -12.53 18.81
CA LYS A 409 -3.04 -12.58 17.61
C LYS A 409 -2.67 -11.19 17.10
N ASP A 410 -1.57 -11.11 16.34
CA ASP A 410 -1.31 -10.02 15.42
C ASP A 410 -1.47 -10.56 13.99
N PRO A 411 -2.59 -10.23 13.30
CA PRO A 411 -2.89 -10.81 12.00
C PRO A 411 -1.97 -10.29 10.88
N PHE A 412 -1.24 -9.20 11.12
CA PHE A 412 -0.39 -8.54 10.14
C PHE A 412 0.99 -9.16 10.04
N ILE A 413 1.33 -10.12 10.91
CA ILE A 413 2.60 -10.86 10.85
C ILE A 413 2.56 -11.85 9.70
N LEU A 414 3.59 -11.80 8.84
CA LEU A 414 3.77 -12.73 7.74
C LEU A 414 4.42 -14.02 8.22
N ASN A 415 3.66 -15.12 8.22
CA ASN A 415 4.16 -16.45 8.50
C ASN A 415 4.67 -17.15 7.24
N GLU A 416 4.16 -16.76 6.09
CA GLU A 416 4.47 -17.29 4.76
C GLU A 416 4.76 -16.15 3.81
N CYS A 417 5.65 -16.40 2.83
CA CYS A 417 5.94 -15.44 1.76
C CYS A 417 4.87 -15.58 0.67
N PRO A 418 4.19 -14.50 0.26
CA PRO A 418 3.32 -14.53 -0.91
C PRO A 418 4.15 -14.71 -2.19
N HIS A 419 3.55 -15.27 -3.25
CA HIS A 419 4.13 -15.22 -4.58
C HIS A 419 3.88 -13.85 -5.23
N ILE A 420 2.75 -13.22 -4.92
CA ILE A 420 2.38 -11.88 -5.40
C ILE A 420 1.92 -11.06 -4.19
N PHE A 421 2.56 -9.92 -3.96
CA PHE A 421 2.17 -8.94 -2.93
C PHE A 421 1.70 -7.66 -3.61
N VAL A 422 0.40 -7.35 -3.48
CA VAL A 422 -0.24 -6.21 -4.14
C VAL A 422 -0.58 -5.13 -3.12
N ASN A 423 -0.23 -3.90 -3.46
CA ASN A 423 -0.62 -2.69 -2.75
C ASN A 423 -1.34 -1.76 -3.73
N GLY A 424 -2.65 -1.62 -3.57
CA GLY A 424 -3.48 -0.70 -4.35
C GLY A 424 -3.31 0.76 -3.96
N ASN A 425 -3.90 1.64 -4.74
CA ASN A 425 -4.02 3.08 -4.48
C ASN A 425 -2.70 3.80 -4.19
N GLN A 426 -1.60 3.35 -4.78
CA GLN A 426 -0.31 3.98 -4.66
C GLN A 426 -0.18 5.14 -5.67
N SER A 427 0.87 5.98 -5.54
CA SER A 427 1.07 7.17 -6.39
C SER A 427 1.39 6.82 -7.85
N GLN A 428 2.07 5.70 -8.07
CA GLN A 428 2.50 5.25 -9.40
C GLN A 428 2.59 3.73 -9.49
N PHE A 429 2.63 3.22 -10.71
CA PHE A 429 2.88 1.81 -10.95
C PHE A 429 4.35 1.49 -10.76
N GLU A 430 4.64 0.59 -9.81
CA GLU A 430 5.98 0.09 -9.56
C GLU A 430 5.93 -1.41 -9.29
N THR A 431 6.94 -2.15 -9.72
CA THR A 431 6.99 -3.59 -9.47
C THR A 431 8.42 -4.09 -9.34
N GLU A 432 8.64 -5.03 -8.42
CA GLU A 432 9.92 -5.67 -8.18
C GLU A 432 9.73 -7.17 -7.91
N LEU A 433 10.65 -8.00 -8.41
CA LEU A 433 10.72 -9.40 -8.01
C LEU A 433 11.76 -9.53 -6.89
N VAL A 434 11.27 -9.81 -5.70
CA VAL A 434 12.11 -10.00 -4.50
C VAL A 434 12.53 -11.45 -4.41
N GLU A 435 13.83 -11.68 -4.33
CA GLU A 435 14.40 -13.02 -4.11
C GLU A 435 14.86 -13.15 -2.66
N GLY A 436 14.40 -14.20 -2.00
CA GLY A 436 14.82 -14.54 -0.63
C GLY A 436 16.00 -15.50 -0.60
N PRO A 437 16.70 -15.60 0.55
CA PRO A 437 17.92 -16.41 0.69
C PRO A 437 17.69 -17.93 0.57
N GLU A 438 16.46 -18.40 0.70
CA GLU A 438 16.08 -19.81 0.58
C GLU A 438 15.36 -20.11 -0.75
N GLY A 439 15.52 -19.22 -1.75
CA GLY A 439 14.89 -19.36 -3.07
C GLY A 439 13.45 -18.85 -3.14
N GLN A 440 12.98 -18.12 -2.13
CA GLN A 440 11.68 -17.45 -2.21
C GLN A 440 11.66 -16.43 -3.35
N GLN A 441 10.56 -16.37 -4.08
CA GLN A 441 10.31 -15.38 -5.13
C GLN A 441 8.97 -14.69 -4.90
N ALA A 442 8.99 -13.39 -4.63
CA ALA A 442 7.79 -12.60 -4.42
C ALA A 442 7.74 -11.43 -5.40
N ARG A 443 6.73 -11.38 -6.25
CA ARG A 443 6.42 -10.21 -7.08
C ARG A 443 5.69 -9.18 -6.25
N VAL A 444 6.32 -8.06 -5.95
CA VAL A 444 5.68 -6.91 -5.32
C VAL A 444 5.12 -6.00 -6.40
N VAL A 445 3.87 -5.57 -6.24
CA VAL A 445 3.16 -4.72 -7.19
C VAL A 445 2.50 -3.57 -6.44
N ASN A 446 2.97 -2.36 -6.68
CA ASN A 446 2.30 -1.12 -6.28
C ASN A 446 1.48 -0.62 -7.46
N LEU A 447 0.18 -0.40 -7.23
CA LEU A 447 -0.75 -0.05 -8.29
C LEU A 447 -1.40 1.30 -8.03
N PRO A 448 -1.34 2.26 -8.97
CA PRO A 448 -1.96 3.58 -8.82
C PRO A 448 -3.48 3.51 -8.93
N GLN A 449 -4.14 4.59 -8.52
CA GLN A 449 -5.58 4.73 -8.71
C GLN A 449 -5.90 4.79 -10.22
N PHE A 450 -6.88 3.99 -10.64
CA PHE A 450 -7.31 3.95 -12.05
C PHE A 450 -7.86 5.29 -12.52
N THR A 451 -8.57 6.01 -11.67
CA THR A 451 -9.09 7.35 -11.98
C THR A 451 -8.00 8.38 -12.30
N GLU A 452 -6.77 8.18 -11.81
CA GLU A 452 -5.67 9.11 -12.02
C GLU A 452 -4.82 8.73 -13.24
N THR A 453 -4.58 7.42 -13.43
CA THR A 453 -3.60 6.95 -14.42
C THR A 453 -4.21 6.07 -15.50
N SER A 454 -5.46 5.65 -15.35
CA SER A 454 -6.15 4.68 -16.23
C SER A 454 -5.33 3.39 -16.45
N THR A 455 -4.57 2.96 -15.42
CA THR A 455 -3.63 1.85 -15.52
C THR A 455 -4.10 0.67 -14.67
N ILE A 456 -3.97 -0.54 -15.23
CA ILE A 456 -4.12 -1.81 -14.54
C ILE A 456 -2.80 -2.58 -14.59
N ALA A 457 -2.61 -3.54 -13.67
CA ALA A 457 -1.51 -4.50 -13.74
C ALA A 457 -2.01 -5.85 -14.26
N ILE A 458 -1.21 -6.50 -15.10
CA ILE A 458 -1.41 -7.90 -15.49
C ILE A 458 -0.21 -8.68 -14.99
N VAL A 459 -0.47 -9.73 -14.20
CA VAL A 459 0.57 -10.60 -13.65
C VAL A 459 0.39 -12.01 -14.18
N ASN A 460 1.49 -12.58 -14.68
CA ASN A 460 1.55 -13.98 -15.06
C ASN A 460 1.68 -14.83 -13.78
N LEU A 461 0.74 -15.77 -13.60
CA LEU A 461 0.72 -16.58 -12.39
C LEU A 461 1.85 -17.62 -12.35
N ASP A 462 2.44 -18.01 -13.47
CA ASP A 462 3.54 -18.97 -13.52
C ASP A 462 4.91 -18.31 -13.39
N THR A 463 5.18 -17.29 -14.21
CA THR A 463 6.49 -16.61 -14.28
C THR A 463 6.64 -15.47 -13.30
N LEU A 464 5.55 -15.00 -12.69
CA LEU A 464 5.48 -13.80 -11.85
C LEU A 464 5.88 -12.51 -12.60
N GLU A 465 5.90 -12.53 -13.94
CA GLU A 465 6.09 -11.32 -14.73
C GLU A 465 4.88 -10.40 -14.58
N CYS A 466 5.16 -9.11 -14.39
CA CYS A 466 4.13 -8.10 -14.20
C CYS A 466 4.31 -6.96 -15.19
N GLN A 467 3.23 -6.59 -15.88
CA GLN A 467 3.22 -5.49 -16.84
C GLN A 467 2.02 -4.56 -16.63
N PRO A 468 2.20 -3.24 -16.77
CA PRO A 468 1.08 -2.30 -16.78
C PRO A 468 0.39 -2.28 -18.13
N VAL A 469 -0.93 -2.09 -18.09
CA VAL A 469 -1.75 -1.75 -19.27
C VAL A 469 -2.46 -0.44 -18.98
N THR A 470 -2.21 0.57 -19.80
CA THR A 470 -2.78 1.92 -19.64
C THR A 470 -3.75 2.23 -20.78
N PHE A 471 -4.93 2.70 -20.44
CA PHE A 471 -6.01 3.07 -21.38
C PHE A 471 -5.96 4.57 -21.64
N THR A 472 -5.40 4.98 -22.79
CA THR A 472 -5.27 6.38 -23.17
C THR A 472 -6.09 6.69 -24.43
N THR A 473 -6.64 7.90 -24.51
CA THR A 473 -7.25 8.44 -25.71
C THR A 473 -6.18 9.15 -26.55
N SER A 474 -6.38 9.22 -27.88
CA SER A 474 -5.43 9.86 -28.80
C SER A 474 -5.08 11.32 -28.43
N ASP A 475 -5.96 12.01 -27.73
CA ASP A 475 -5.74 13.37 -27.26
C ASP A 475 -4.78 13.45 -26.04
N GLY A 476 -4.52 12.35 -25.35
CA GLY A 476 -3.58 12.26 -24.23
C GLY A 476 -2.14 11.93 -24.65
N ALA A 477 -1.97 11.32 -25.82
CA ALA A 477 -0.65 10.89 -26.29
C ALA A 477 0.29 12.05 -26.68
N SER A 478 -0.23 13.26 -26.92
CA SER A 478 0.56 14.43 -27.29
C SER A 478 1.18 15.18 -26.09
N LYS A 479 0.88 14.79 -24.84
CA LYS A 479 1.45 15.43 -23.65
C LYS A 479 2.58 14.67 -22.97
N ALA A 480 2.80 13.41 -23.31
CA ALA A 480 3.83 12.58 -22.67
C ALA A 480 5.21 12.60 -23.38
N ASP A 481 5.27 13.05 -24.64
CA ASP A 481 6.51 13.01 -25.45
C ASP A 481 7.21 14.38 -25.59
N GLY A 482 6.90 15.37 -24.76
CA GLY A 482 7.32 16.78 -24.90
C GLY A 482 8.53 17.24 -24.10
N ASP A 483 9.10 16.43 -23.20
CA ASP A 483 10.11 16.94 -22.22
C ASP A 483 11.52 16.35 -22.35
N ASP A 484 11.85 15.64 -23.45
CA ASP A 484 13.23 15.22 -23.73
C ASP A 484 13.71 15.75 -25.08
N LYS A 485 13.98 17.07 -25.18
CA LYS A 485 14.88 17.58 -26.24
C LYS A 485 15.75 18.74 -25.78
N GLU A 486 17.01 18.39 -25.75
CA GLU A 486 18.16 19.21 -26.16
C GLU A 486 18.56 20.42 -25.32
N ASN A 487 19.55 20.18 -24.50
CA ASN A 487 20.58 21.16 -24.23
C ASN A 487 21.93 20.63 -24.72
N ASP A 488 22.21 20.80 -26.00
CA ASP A 488 23.58 20.75 -26.52
C ASP A 488 23.67 21.64 -27.77
N LYS A 489 24.25 22.84 -27.62
CA LYS A 489 24.97 23.53 -28.66
C LYS A 489 25.96 24.54 -28.08
N SER A 490 27.17 24.17 -28.26
CA SER A 490 28.41 24.94 -28.26
C SER A 490 28.36 26.26 -29.04
N GLY A 491 28.95 27.31 -28.45
CA GLY A 491 29.96 28.18 -29.04
C GLY A 491 29.59 29.12 -30.17
N ALA A 492 29.65 30.40 -29.91
CA ALA A 492 30.47 31.36 -30.69
C ALA A 492 30.42 32.75 -30.05
N LYS A 493 31.60 33.28 -29.82
CA LYS A 493 31.91 34.69 -29.52
C LYS A 493 31.46 35.61 -30.65
N VAL A 494 30.97 36.80 -30.35
CA VAL A 494 31.38 38.08 -31.02
C VAL A 494 31.26 39.18 -29.98
N GLU A 495 32.36 39.92 -29.85
CA GLU A 495 32.53 41.20 -29.19
C GLU A 495 31.77 42.28 -29.98
N ASP A 496 31.25 43.35 -29.37
CA ASP A 496 31.79 44.68 -29.47
C ASP A 496 30.83 45.75 -28.93
N ASP A 497 31.41 46.66 -28.19
CA ASP A 497 31.27 48.10 -28.01
C ASP A 497 29.91 48.78 -27.73
N GLY A 498 29.94 49.52 -26.64
CA GLY A 498 29.82 50.96 -26.71
C GLY A 498 28.70 51.63 -25.92
N GLU A 499 29.12 52.36 -24.91
CA GLU A 499 28.71 53.70 -24.47
C GLU A 499 27.39 53.90 -23.67
N ASP A 500 27.63 54.25 -22.45
CA ASP A 500 27.23 55.47 -21.69
C ASP A 500 25.79 56.01 -21.81
N LEU A 501 25.20 56.16 -20.64
CA LEU A 501 24.79 57.43 -20.02
C LEU A 501 23.85 57.24 -18.85
N ILE A 502 24.35 57.61 -17.70
CA ILE A 502 23.61 58.10 -16.52
C ILE A 502 23.37 59.62 -16.79
N PRO A 503 22.42 60.36 -16.18
CA PRO A 503 22.02 60.31 -14.78
C PRO A 503 20.56 60.77 -14.42
N ASP A 504 20.31 60.64 -13.09
CA ASP A 504 19.54 61.57 -12.20
C ASP A 504 18.00 61.69 -12.43
N ASP A 505 17.21 61.89 -11.50
CA ASP A 505 17.21 62.41 -10.12
C ASP A 505 15.76 62.36 -9.55
N ASP A 506 15.70 62.30 -8.25
CA ASP A 506 14.73 62.90 -7.33
C ASP A 506 13.21 62.63 -7.38
N SER A 507 12.80 62.34 -6.23
CA SER A 507 11.88 62.98 -5.27
C SER A 507 10.69 62.15 -4.87
N ALA A 508 10.67 61.76 -3.64
CA ALA A 508 9.95 62.33 -2.47
C ALA A 508 8.42 62.38 -2.57
N GLY A 509 7.80 61.84 -1.54
CA GLY A 509 6.50 62.28 -1.06
C GLY A 509 5.57 61.19 -0.59
N GLU A 510 5.61 60.94 0.72
CA GLU A 510 4.54 60.95 1.71
C GLU A 510 3.11 60.73 1.21
N LEU A 511 2.48 59.67 1.67
CA LEU A 511 1.45 59.65 2.73
C LEU A 511 1.09 58.20 3.05
#